data_0144e91b7888a34c56fbbed72b3e3605
#
_entry.id   0144e91b7888a34c56fbbed72b3e3605
#
_cell.length_a   1.000
_cell.length_b   1.000
_cell.length_c   1.000
_cell.angle_alpha   90.00
_cell.angle_beta   90.00
_cell.angle_gamma   90.00
#
_symmetry.space_group_name_H-M   'P 1'
#
loop_
_entity.id
_entity.type
_entity.pdbx_description
1 polymer ?
#
loop_
_entity_poly.entity_id
_entity_poly.type
_entity_poly.pdbx_seq_one_letter_code
_entity_poly.pdbx_strand_id
1 'polypeptide(L)'
;FLADFNSQVLGDTQQKNKMLRNLIQDFYTLDLTEVNDDILGNAYMYLIERFGSDAGKKAGEFFTVRQVAKLLAKLAQPHPGSRICDPAMGSGSLLLLAGEEIEKQGSKNYALYGQEKTGSTYNLARMNMFLHGKDSARLEWGDTLNNPLLLENDKLMQFDIVVANPPFSLDKWGEKHLENDKYNRFHRGMPPASKGDYAFISHMIETAKPKSGRVAVIVPHGVLFRGGKEGIIRTALVKENLLDAVIGLPANLFTTTTIPVAILIFDRSREKGGANEKRQDVLFIDASKEFKPAKAQNELTDEHITKIVDTYTKRKEVKKYSHKATLKEIEENDFNLNIPRYVDPFEEEAPVDIKAVQAEIAHIDTELK
;
A
#
# COMPACT_ATOMS: atom_id res chain seq x y z
N PHE A 1 -7.68 -7.00 20.57
CA PHE A 1 -7.19 -6.58 21.88
C PHE A 1 -7.99 -7.25 22.99
N LEU A 2 -8.07 -8.55 22.98
CA LEU A 2 -8.21 -9.24 24.26
C LEU A 2 -6.78 -9.33 24.77
N ALA A 3 -6.33 -8.28 25.46
CA ALA A 3 -5.14 -8.38 26.28
C ALA A 3 -5.29 -9.67 27.06
N ASP A 4 -4.32 -10.55 26.98
CA ASP A 4 -4.28 -11.70 27.88
C ASP A 4 -4.07 -11.14 29.29
N PHE A 5 -5.18 -10.91 29.99
CA PHE A 5 -5.17 -10.41 31.37
C PHE A 5 -4.40 -11.36 32.31
N ASN A 6 -4.06 -12.56 31.84
CA ASN A 6 -3.20 -13.50 32.54
C ASN A 6 -1.71 -13.29 32.22
N SER A 7 -1.39 -12.44 31.24
CA SER A 7 0.02 -12.15 30.89
C SER A 7 0.82 -11.66 32.07
N GLN A 8 1.95 -12.27 32.33
CA GLN A 8 2.89 -11.84 33.38
C GLN A 8 3.55 -10.49 33.07
N VAL A 9 3.52 -10.04 31.82
CA VAL A 9 4.02 -8.72 31.39
C VAL A 9 3.26 -7.56 32.04
N LEU A 10 2.01 -7.78 32.42
CA LEU A 10 1.17 -6.78 33.11
C LEU A 10 1.42 -6.74 34.63
N GLY A 11 2.39 -7.49 35.13
CA GLY A 11 2.71 -7.55 36.55
C GLY A 11 1.86 -8.55 37.35
N ASP A 12 1.90 -8.41 38.69
CA ASP A 12 1.11 -9.23 39.60
C ASP A 12 -0.40 -8.89 39.57
N THR A 13 -1.22 -9.65 40.26
CA THR A 13 -2.68 -9.46 40.33
C THR A 13 -3.09 -8.08 40.86
N GLN A 14 -2.33 -7.53 41.82
CA GLN A 14 -2.62 -6.20 42.36
C GLN A 14 -2.34 -5.09 41.33
N GLN A 15 -1.23 -5.20 40.61
CA GLN A 15 -0.86 -4.27 39.54
C GLN A 15 -1.85 -4.30 38.42
N LYS A 16 -2.27 -5.51 37.99
CA LYS A 16 -3.32 -5.70 36.99
C LYS A 16 -4.65 -5.08 37.40
N ASN A 17 -5.09 -5.35 38.63
CA ASN A 17 -6.36 -4.80 39.14
C ASN A 17 -6.32 -3.27 39.26
N LYS A 18 -5.18 -2.69 39.67
CA LYS A 18 -5.00 -1.23 39.72
C LYS A 18 -5.08 -0.63 38.33
N MET A 19 -4.41 -1.24 37.34
CA MET A 19 -4.39 -0.78 35.95
C MET A 19 -5.79 -0.84 35.34
N LEU A 20 -6.52 -1.95 35.54
CA LEU A 20 -7.90 -2.10 35.07
C LEU A 20 -8.84 -1.12 35.74
N ARG A 21 -8.71 -0.89 37.03
CA ARG A 21 -9.51 0.10 37.76
C ARG A 21 -9.31 1.51 37.19
N ASN A 22 -8.06 1.92 37.01
CA ASN A 22 -7.76 3.24 36.42
C ASN A 22 -8.36 3.37 35.02
N LEU A 23 -8.16 2.34 34.18
CA LEU A 23 -8.73 2.33 32.83
C LEU A 23 -10.26 2.45 32.84
N ILE A 24 -10.96 1.70 33.72
CA ILE A 24 -12.39 1.80 33.88
C ILE A 24 -12.80 3.19 34.37
N GLN A 25 -12.05 3.79 35.30
CA GLN A 25 -12.33 5.15 35.79
C GLN A 25 -12.17 6.20 34.69
N ASP A 26 -11.12 6.09 33.87
CA ASP A 26 -10.88 6.99 32.75
C ASP A 26 -12.01 6.92 31.72
N PHE A 27 -12.48 5.71 31.39
CA PHE A 27 -13.62 5.54 30.48
C PHE A 27 -14.96 5.94 31.10
N TYR A 28 -15.15 5.75 32.41
CA TYR A 28 -16.40 6.09 33.09
C TYR A 28 -16.73 7.58 33.06
N THR A 29 -15.72 8.42 32.91
CA THR A 29 -15.90 9.89 32.80
C THR A 29 -16.25 10.33 31.38
N LEU A 30 -16.15 9.44 30.38
CA LEU A 30 -16.49 9.75 29.00
C LEU A 30 -17.98 9.48 28.74
N ASP A 31 -18.72 10.50 28.38
CA ASP A 31 -20.09 10.31 27.90
C ASP A 31 -20.04 9.88 26.44
N LEU A 32 -20.23 8.59 26.21
CA LEU A 32 -20.24 7.97 24.87
C LEU A 32 -21.65 7.80 24.30
N THR A 33 -22.68 8.29 24.98
CA THR A 33 -24.08 8.08 24.58
C THR A 33 -24.48 8.79 23.30
N GLU A 34 -23.83 9.93 23.00
CA GLU A 34 -24.05 10.72 21.78
C GLU A 34 -22.93 10.57 20.74
N VAL A 35 -21.96 9.67 21.00
CA VAL A 35 -20.83 9.46 20.08
C VAL A 35 -21.28 8.52 18.97
N ASN A 36 -21.23 9.00 17.73
CA ASN A 36 -21.54 8.17 16.57
C ASN A 36 -20.41 7.16 16.27
N ASP A 37 -20.73 6.11 15.50
CA ASP A 37 -19.80 5.06 15.13
C ASP A 37 -18.55 5.60 14.44
N ASP A 38 -18.66 6.67 13.64
CA ASP A 38 -17.55 7.30 12.94
C ASP A 38 -16.50 7.88 13.91
N ILE A 39 -16.92 8.46 15.03
CA ILE A 39 -16.01 9.02 16.03
C ILE A 39 -15.27 7.89 16.77
N LEU A 40 -15.99 6.85 17.20
CA LEU A 40 -15.40 5.69 17.86
C LEU A 40 -14.42 4.94 16.94
N GLY A 41 -14.81 4.72 15.69
CA GLY A 41 -13.98 4.10 14.68
C GLY A 41 -12.70 4.91 14.41
N ASN A 42 -12.81 6.24 14.24
CA ASN A 42 -11.66 7.10 14.03
C ASN A 42 -10.73 7.16 15.25
N ALA A 43 -11.28 7.18 16.47
CA ALA A 43 -10.50 7.11 17.70
C ALA A 43 -9.72 5.78 17.79
N TYR A 44 -10.35 4.67 17.42
CA TYR A 44 -9.72 3.36 17.39
C TYR A 44 -8.60 3.30 16.34
N MET A 45 -8.82 3.82 15.15
CA MET A 45 -7.80 3.96 14.12
C MET A 45 -6.60 4.78 14.61
N TYR A 46 -6.84 5.90 15.29
CA TYR A 46 -5.80 6.72 15.88
C TYR A 46 -4.98 5.95 16.93
N LEU A 47 -5.64 5.16 17.79
CA LEU A 47 -4.95 4.33 18.78
C LEU A 47 -4.10 3.24 18.12
N ILE A 48 -4.61 2.57 17.09
CA ILE A 48 -3.83 1.57 16.32
C ILE A 48 -2.57 2.24 15.73
N GLU A 49 -2.71 3.43 15.16
CA GLU A 49 -1.59 4.19 14.58
C GLU A 49 -0.54 4.53 15.65
N ARG A 50 -0.97 5.04 16.80
CA ARG A 50 -0.08 5.38 17.91
C ARG A 50 0.63 4.15 18.49
N PHE A 51 -0.10 3.09 18.78
CA PHE A 51 0.50 1.85 19.26
C PHE A 51 1.42 1.20 18.22
N GLY A 52 1.09 1.32 16.94
CA GLY A 52 1.94 0.88 15.83
C GLY A 52 3.26 1.64 15.80
N SER A 53 3.24 2.96 16.02
CA SER A 53 4.45 3.79 16.05
C SER A 53 5.31 3.54 17.30
N ASP A 54 4.70 3.35 18.46
CA ASP A 54 5.41 3.19 19.75
C ASP A 54 6.01 1.79 19.93
N ALA A 55 5.41 0.75 19.35
CA ALA A 55 5.90 -0.63 19.45
C ALA A 55 7.06 -0.97 18.49
N GLY A 56 7.56 0.01 17.73
CA GLY A 56 8.73 -0.10 16.88
C GLY A 56 8.54 -1.02 15.66
N LYS A 57 9.65 -1.53 15.07
CA LYS A 57 9.65 -2.27 13.80
C LYS A 57 8.63 -3.42 13.71
N LYS A 58 8.30 -4.09 14.81
CA LYS A 58 7.34 -5.21 14.79
C LYS A 58 5.88 -4.79 14.62
N ALA A 59 5.50 -3.59 15.05
CA ALA A 59 4.11 -3.15 14.96
C ALA A 59 3.83 -2.41 13.64
N GLY A 60 4.83 -1.78 13.05
CA GLY A 60 4.69 -1.12 11.76
C GLY A 60 4.50 -2.07 10.57
N GLU A 61 4.75 -3.39 10.77
CA GLU A 61 4.37 -4.42 9.77
C GLU A 61 2.85 -4.58 9.63
N PHE A 62 2.07 -4.07 10.60
CA PHE A 62 0.62 -4.26 10.67
C PHE A 62 -0.19 -3.00 10.38
N PHE A 63 0.49 -1.88 10.15
CA PHE A 63 -0.16 -0.59 9.96
C PHE A 63 0.36 0.14 8.73
N THR A 64 -0.55 0.50 7.83
CA THR A 64 -0.24 1.40 6.70
C THR A 64 -0.52 2.84 7.12
N VAL A 65 0.46 3.73 6.94
CA VAL A 65 0.30 5.17 7.21
C VAL A 65 -0.97 5.69 6.52
N ARG A 66 -1.85 6.34 7.29
CA ARG A 66 -3.20 6.73 6.84
C ARG A 66 -3.21 7.48 5.50
N GLN A 67 -2.28 8.39 5.29
CA GLN A 67 -2.23 9.17 4.05
C GLN A 67 -1.82 8.33 2.84
N VAL A 68 -0.92 7.36 3.04
CA VAL A 68 -0.53 6.42 1.98
C VAL A 68 -1.68 5.46 1.67
N ALA A 69 -2.39 4.97 2.69
CA ALA A 69 -3.58 4.15 2.50
C ALA A 69 -4.72 4.92 1.78
N LYS A 70 -4.93 6.21 2.11
CA LYS A 70 -5.86 7.09 1.42
C LYS A 70 -5.49 7.28 -0.05
N LEU A 71 -4.20 7.49 -0.33
CA LEU A 71 -3.71 7.57 -1.70
C LEU A 71 -3.97 6.27 -2.47
N LEU A 72 -3.63 5.12 -1.89
CA LEU A 72 -3.80 3.81 -2.51
C LEU A 72 -5.28 3.53 -2.81
N ALA A 73 -6.17 3.81 -1.85
CA ALA A 73 -7.62 3.65 -2.01
C ALA A 73 -8.15 4.48 -3.19
N LYS A 74 -7.73 5.75 -3.32
CA LYS A 74 -8.11 6.62 -4.44
C LYS A 74 -7.58 6.12 -5.79
N LEU A 75 -6.33 5.66 -5.83
CA LEU A 75 -5.71 5.12 -7.04
C LEU A 75 -6.34 3.80 -7.51
N ALA A 76 -6.86 3.01 -6.59
CA ALA A 76 -7.59 1.79 -6.89
C ALA A 76 -8.92 2.05 -7.62
N GLN A 77 -9.48 3.27 -7.49
CA GLN A 77 -10.73 3.71 -8.13
C GLN A 77 -11.93 2.78 -7.87
N PRO A 78 -12.26 2.50 -6.59
CA PRO A 78 -13.43 1.69 -6.28
C PRO A 78 -14.72 2.39 -6.70
N HIS A 79 -15.72 1.63 -7.09
CA HIS A 79 -17.01 2.13 -7.58
C HIS A 79 -18.19 1.42 -6.90
N PRO A 80 -19.39 1.98 -6.91
CA PRO A 80 -20.58 1.31 -6.38
C PRO A 80 -20.78 -0.10 -6.94
N GLY A 81 -21.06 -1.06 -6.06
CA GLY A 81 -21.15 -2.49 -6.37
C GLY A 81 -19.84 -3.26 -6.30
N SER A 82 -18.72 -2.60 -6.01
CA SER A 82 -17.41 -3.28 -5.94
C SER A 82 -17.33 -4.28 -4.79
N ARG A 83 -16.76 -5.45 -5.08
CA ARG A 83 -16.16 -6.36 -4.11
C ARG A 83 -14.70 -5.96 -3.95
N ILE A 84 -14.31 -5.53 -2.76
CA ILE A 84 -12.97 -5.01 -2.44
C ILE A 84 -12.25 -6.03 -1.56
N CYS A 85 -11.03 -6.41 -1.92
CA CYS A 85 -10.22 -7.37 -1.18
C CYS A 85 -8.85 -6.80 -0.78
N ASP A 86 -8.42 -7.12 0.44
CA ASP A 86 -7.04 -6.97 0.88
C ASP A 86 -6.53 -8.34 1.39
N PRO A 87 -5.64 -9.01 0.66
CA PRO A 87 -5.11 -10.33 1.02
C PRO A 87 -4.06 -10.31 2.14
N ALA A 88 -3.66 -9.12 2.61
CA ALA A 88 -2.74 -8.92 3.73
C ALA A 88 -3.22 -7.72 4.57
N MET A 89 -4.48 -7.81 5.02
CA MET A 89 -5.28 -6.66 5.44
C MET A 89 -4.74 -5.91 6.68
N GLY A 90 -3.84 -6.51 7.44
CA GLY A 90 -3.35 -5.89 8.66
C GLY A 90 -4.49 -5.52 9.61
N SER A 91 -4.59 -4.25 9.98
CA SER A 91 -5.69 -3.70 10.81
C SER A 91 -6.99 -3.45 10.04
N GLY A 92 -7.06 -3.72 8.75
CA GLY A 92 -8.23 -3.49 7.89
C GLY A 92 -8.44 -2.02 7.47
N SER A 93 -7.53 -1.12 7.84
CA SER A 93 -7.67 0.31 7.58
C SER A 93 -7.77 0.65 6.09
N LEU A 94 -7.02 -0.07 5.24
CA LEU A 94 -7.04 0.15 3.80
C LEU A 94 -8.38 -0.25 3.18
N LEU A 95 -8.99 -1.35 3.65
CA LEU A 95 -10.34 -1.75 3.24
C LEU A 95 -11.39 -0.69 3.59
N LEU A 96 -11.34 -0.15 4.81
CA LEU A 96 -12.25 0.91 5.25
C LEU A 96 -12.12 2.16 4.36
N LEU A 97 -10.88 2.62 4.12
CA LEU A 97 -10.64 3.79 3.27
C LEU A 97 -11.08 3.57 1.82
N ALA A 98 -10.93 2.34 1.29
CA ALA A 98 -11.44 2.02 -0.04
C ALA A 98 -12.98 2.02 -0.08
N GLY A 99 -13.65 1.56 0.97
CA GLY A 99 -15.10 1.67 1.13
C GLY A 99 -15.58 3.13 1.23
N GLU A 100 -14.88 3.95 2.00
CA GLU A 100 -15.16 5.39 2.11
C GLU A 100 -15.11 6.13 0.77
N GLU A 101 -14.23 5.73 -0.16
CA GLU A 101 -14.18 6.33 -1.50
C GLU A 101 -15.47 6.07 -2.30
N ILE A 102 -16.18 4.96 -2.05
CA ILE A 102 -17.49 4.69 -2.63
C ILE A 102 -18.58 5.50 -1.90
N GLU A 103 -18.48 5.63 -0.58
CA GLU A 103 -19.44 6.43 0.21
C GLU A 103 -19.40 7.89 -0.19
N LYS A 104 -18.22 8.45 -0.50
CA LYS A 104 -18.06 9.79 -1.08
C LYS A 104 -18.74 9.96 -2.45
N GLN A 105 -18.99 8.86 -3.16
CA GLN A 105 -19.79 8.85 -4.40
C GLN A 105 -21.30 8.74 -4.14
N GLY A 106 -21.74 8.77 -2.88
CA GLY A 106 -23.14 8.71 -2.46
C GLY A 106 -23.72 7.30 -2.40
N SER A 107 -22.89 6.26 -2.37
CA SER A 107 -23.35 4.87 -2.33
C SER A 107 -22.75 4.10 -1.15
N LYS A 108 -23.55 3.23 -0.52
CA LYS A 108 -23.09 2.24 0.45
C LYS A 108 -23.09 0.82 -0.12
N ASN A 109 -23.27 0.67 -1.45
CA ASN A 109 -23.28 -0.62 -2.09
C ASN A 109 -21.85 -1.07 -2.42
N TYR A 110 -21.23 -1.83 -1.54
CA TYR A 110 -19.96 -2.50 -1.71
C TYR A 110 -19.79 -3.62 -0.66
N ALA A 111 -18.84 -4.51 -0.88
CA ALA A 111 -18.51 -5.56 0.08
C ALA A 111 -17.00 -5.64 0.30
N LEU A 112 -16.60 -5.81 1.58
CA LEU A 112 -15.23 -5.87 2.02
C LEU A 112 -14.81 -7.30 2.33
N TYR A 113 -13.63 -7.68 1.86
CA TYR A 113 -13.03 -9.00 2.05
C TYR A 113 -11.59 -8.83 2.47
N GLY A 114 -11.12 -9.63 3.41
CA GLY A 114 -9.73 -9.55 3.83
C GLY A 114 -9.22 -10.87 4.38
N GLN A 115 -7.91 -11.08 4.28
CA GLN A 115 -7.24 -12.19 4.93
C GLN A 115 -6.00 -11.69 5.66
N GLU A 116 -5.76 -12.21 6.87
CA GLU A 116 -4.62 -11.83 7.72
C GLU A 116 -4.05 -13.07 8.41
N LYS A 117 -2.72 -13.21 8.34
CA LYS A 117 -2.01 -14.37 8.89
C LYS A 117 -1.89 -14.31 10.41
N THR A 118 -1.70 -13.12 10.96
CA THR A 118 -1.43 -12.90 12.40
C THR A 118 -2.72 -12.75 13.18
N GLY A 119 -3.00 -13.66 14.10
CA GLY A 119 -4.27 -13.71 14.83
C GLY A 119 -4.57 -12.43 15.64
N SER A 120 -3.56 -11.84 16.30
CA SER A 120 -3.75 -10.56 17.01
C SER A 120 -4.16 -9.43 16.08
N THR A 121 -3.52 -9.34 14.91
CA THR A 121 -3.81 -8.34 13.89
C THR A 121 -5.17 -8.57 13.23
N TYR A 122 -5.53 -9.84 12.97
CA TYR A 122 -6.87 -10.20 12.53
C TYR A 122 -7.96 -9.72 13.50
N ASN A 123 -7.74 -9.87 14.82
CA ASN A 123 -8.68 -9.38 15.83
C ASN A 123 -8.80 -7.85 15.83
N LEU A 124 -7.68 -7.13 15.58
CA LEU A 124 -7.71 -5.67 15.39
C LEU A 124 -8.56 -5.30 14.19
N ALA A 125 -8.39 -5.98 13.06
CA ALA A 125 -9.19 -5.72 11.86
C ALA A 125 -10.68 -5.98 12.09
N ARG A 126 -11.04 -7.07 12.76
CA ARG A 126 -12.44 -7.36 13.11
C ARG A 126 -13.07 -6.28 13.97
N MET A 127 -12.35 -5.85 15.02
CA MET A 127 -12.82 -4.77 15.87
C MET A 127 -12.95 -3.46 15.10
N ASN A 128 -11.99 -3.16 14.22
CA ASN A 128 -12.01 -1.98 13.37
C ASN A 128 -13.24 -1.95 12.44
N MET A 129 -13.54 -3.08 11.79
CA MET A 129 -14.76 -3.21 10.97
C MET A 129 -16.03 -3.02 11.80
N PHE A 130 -16.11 -3.62 12.98
CA PHE A 130 -17.25 -3.49 13.86
C PHE A 130 -17.49 -2.03 14.29
N LEU A 131 -16.44 -1.33 14.74
CA LEU A 131 -16.54 0.06 15.18
C LEU A 131 -16.88 1.06 14.04
N HIS A 132 -16.67 0.66 12.79
CA HIS A 132 -17.08 1.44 11.62
C HIS A 132 -18.40 0.94 11.00
N GLY A 133 -19.17 0.10 11.70
CA GLY A 133 -20.44 -0.43 11.19
C GLY A 133 -20.29 -1.29 9.92
N LYS A 134 -19.15 -1.97 9.75
CA LYS A 134 -18.83 -2.86 8.62
C LYS A 134 -18.74 -4.33 9.07
N ASP A 135 -19.60 -4.73 9.98
CA ASP A 135 -19.68 -6.08 10.56
C ASP A 135 -19.96 -7.17 9.50
N SER A 136 -20.56 -6.80 8.37
CA SER A 136 -20.75 -7.68 7.21
C SER A 136 -19.48 -8.01 6.42
N ALA A 137 -18.35 -7.38 6.72
CA ALA A 137 -17.07 -7.66 6.06
C ALA A 137 -16.65 -9.13 6.31
N ARG A 138 -16.31 -9.84 5.22
CA ARG A 138 -15.79 -11.21 5.32
C ARG A 138 -14.28 -11.18 5.52
N LEU A 139 -13.87 -11.41 6.76
CA LEU A 139 -12.46 -11.45 7.15
C LEU A 139 -12.08 -12.89 7.53
N GLU A 140 -10.93 -13.35 7.01
CA GLU A 140 -10.44 -14.70 7.23
C GLU A 140 -9.08 -14.65 7.98
N TRP A 141 -8.89 -15.55 8.94
CA TRP A 141 -7.64 -15.72 9.64
C TRP A 141 -6.83 -16.86 9.03
N GLY A 142 -5.76 -16.55 8.34
CA GLY A 142 -4.90 -17.55 7.70
C GLY A 142 -3.86 -16.97 6.77
N ASP A 143 -2.92 -17.81 6.36
CA ASP A 143 -1.83 -17.46 5.44
C ASP A 143 -2.34 -17.42 3.99
N THR A 144 -2.50 -16.26 3.42
CA THR A 144 -3.00 -16.05 2.05
C THR A 144 -2.20 -16.78 0.99
N LEU A 145 -0.89 -16.84 1.14
CA LEU A 145 -0.04 -17.47 0.13
C LEU A 145 -0.11 -19.00 0.21
N ASN A 146 -0.08 -19.56 1.42
CA ASN A 146 -0.05 -21.01 1.62
C ASN A 146 -1.44 -21.63 1.82
N ASN A 147 -2.41 -20.85 2.28
CA ASN A 147 -3.78 -21.31 2.54
C ASN A 147 -4.79 -20.18 2.27
N PRO A 148 -5.06 -19.83 1.00
CA PRO A 148 -6.09 -18.85 0.67
C PRO A 148 -7.47 -19.35 1.11
N LEU A 149 -8.21 -18.54 1.88
CA LEU A 149 -9.51 -18.88 2.47
C LEU A 149 -10.67 -18.14 1.81
N LEU A 150 -10.40 -17.10 1.06
CA LEU A 150 -11.42 -16.38 0.29
C LEU A 150 -11.73 -17.18 -1.00
N LEU A 151 -12.57 -18.19 -0.85
CA LEU A 151 -12.92 -19.14 -1.92
C LEU A 151 -14.43 -19.14 -2.18
N GLU A 152 -14.78 -19.38 -3.44
CA GLU A 152 -16.11 -19.71 -3.95
C GLU A 152 -16.04 -20.98 -4.79
N ASN A 153 -16.79 -22.02 -4.44
CA ASN A 153 -16.80 -23.31 -5.13
C ASN A 153 -15.38 -23.86 -5.39
N ASP A 154 -14.55 -23.89 -4.35
CA ASP A 154 -13.14 -24.34 -4.38
C ASP A 154 -12.22 -23.57 -5.32
N LYS A 155 -12.62 -22.42 -5.83
CA LYS A 155 -11.83 -21.49 -6.63
C LYS A 155 -11.58 -20.19 -5.86
N LEU A 156 -10.51 -19.49 -6.21
CA LEU A 156 -10.25 -18.17 -5.68
C LEU A 156 -11.43 -17.23 -6.01
N MET A 157 -11.95 -16.55 -4.98
CA MET A 157 -12.94 -15.50 -5.17
C MET A 157 -12.38 -14.42 -6.10
N GLN A 158 -13.27 -13.80 -6.87
CA GLN A 158 -12.91 -12.74 -7.80
C GLN A 158 -13.44 -11.39 -7.32
N PHE A 159 -12.57 -10.38 -7.33
CA PHE A 159 -12.83 -9.05 -6.78
C PHE A 159 -12.74 -7.98 -7.87
N ASP A 160 -13.53 -6.92 -7.72
CA ASP A 160 -13.44 -5.76 -8.60
C ASP A 160 -12.18 -4.95 -8.30
N ILE A 161 -11.85 -4.85 -7.02
CA ILE A 161 -10.71 -4.09 -6.51
C ILE A 161 -9.91 -4.97 -5.54
N VAL A 162 -8.60 -5.07 -5.77
CA VAL A 162 -7.67 -5.72 -4.84
C VAL A 162 -6.62 -4.71 -4.43
N VAL A 163 -6.51 -4.44 -3.14
CA VAL A 163 -5.55 -3.48 -2.58
C VAL A 163 -4.70 -4.16 -1.53
N ALA A 164 -3.43 -3.79 -1.40
CA ALA A 164 -2.61 -4.27 -0.30
C ALA A 164 -1.36 -3.40 -0.05
N ASN A 165 -0.94 -3.40 1.20
CA ASN A 165 0.42 -3.10 1.62
C ASN A 165 1.01 -4.37 2.26
N PRO A 166 1.46 -5.35 1.45
CA PRO A 166 1.95 -6.62 1.97
C PRO A 166 3.31 -6.46 2.67
N PRO A 167 3.74 -7.43 3.49
CA PRO A 167 5.06 -7.39 4.12
C PRO A 167 6.16 -7.37 3.05
N PHE A 168 7.09 -6.40 3.16
CA PHE A 168 8.14 -6.19 2.18
C PHE A 168 9.21 -7.27 2.24
N SER A 169 9.56 -7.81 1.09
CA SER A 169 10.66 -8.79 0.94
C SER A 169 10.55 -9.97 1.90
N LEU A 170 9.35 -10.49 2.09
CA LEU A 170 9.09 -11.62 3.00
C LEU A 170 9.97 -12.83 2.63
N ASP A 171 10.84 -13.25 3.55
CA ASP A 171 11.66 -14.44 3.42
C ASP A 171 10.88 -15.71 3.81
N LYS A 172 11.21 -16.84 3.19
CA LYS A 172 10.63 -18.16 3.49
C LYS A 172 9.11 -18.15 3.50
N TRP A 173 8.51 -17.52 2.49
CA TRP A 173 7.07 -17.35 2.37
C TRP A 173 6.28 -18.63 2.04
N GLY A 174 6.99 -19.79 1.85
CA GLY A 174 6.37 -21.09 1.65
C GLY A 174 6.45 -21.62 0.20
N GLU A 175 7.31 -21.09 -0.63
CA GLU A 175 7.45 -21.39 -2.05
C GLU A 175 7.57 -22.90 -2.38
N LYS A 176 8.23 -23.68 -1.50
CA LYS A 176 8.43 -25.12 -1.68
C LYS A 176 7.14 -25.93 -1.71
N HIS A 177 6.09 -25.43 -1.07
CA HIS A 177 4.78 -26.08 -1.02
C HIS A 177 3.88 -25.68 -2.18
N LEU A 178 4.30 -24.68 -2.98
CA LEU A 178 3.50 -24.05 -4.02
C LEU A 178 4.02 -24.30 -5.44
N GLU A 179 4.99 -25.23 -5.62
CA GLU A 179 5.45 -25.64 -6.95
C GLU A 179 4.30 -26.16 -7.84
N ASN A 180 3.29 -26.79 -7.22
CA ASN A 180 2.05 -27.22 -7.87
C ASN A 180 0.85 -26.47 -7.24
N ASP A 181 0.85 -25.15 -7.30
CA ASP A 181 -0.22 -24.35 -6.74
C ASP A 181 -1.58 -24.69 -7.33
N LYS A 182 -2.51 -25.16 -6.50
CA LYS A 182 -3.89 -25.57 -6.87
C LYS A 182 -4.60 -24.49 -7.72
N TYR A 183 -4.25 -23.24 -7.51
CA TYR A 183 -4.91 -22.09 -8.13
C TYR A 183 -4.13 -21.50 -9.30
N ASN A 184 -3.01 -22.12 -9.68
CA ASN A 184 -2.16 -21.69 -10.80
C ASN A 184 -1.74 -20.20 -10.72
N ARG A 185 -1.56 -19.66 -9.50
CA ARG A 185 -1.22 -18.25 -9.29
C ARG A 185 0.16 -17.86 -9.83
N PHE A 186 1.08 -18.83 -9.88
CA PHE A 186 2.49 -18.61 -10.22
C PHE A 186 2.84 -19.07 -11.63
N HIS A 187 1.88 -19.14 -12.54
CA HIS A 187 2.10 -19.57 -13.94
C HIS A 187 3.07 -18.66 -14.72
N ARG A 188 3.24 -17.40 -14.30
CA ARG A 188 4.21 -16.46 -14.88
C ARG A 188 5.64 -16.68 -14.37
N GLY A 189 5.81 -17.55 -13.41
CA GLY A 189 7.09 -17.90 -12.75
C GLY A 189 6.96 -17.93 -11.24
N MET A 190 7.71 -18.84 -10.62
CA MET A 190 7.78 -18.96 -9.16
C MET A 190 8.65 -17.83 -8.59
N PRO A 191 8.13 -16.99 -7.68
CA PRO A 191 8.92 -15.96 -7.01
C PRO A 191 10.08 -16.55 -6.19
N PRO A 192 11.16 -15.79 -5.94
CA PRO A 192 12.29 -16.31 -5.15
C PRO A 192 11.89 -16.54 -3.69
N ALA A 193 12.45 -17.58 -3.06
CA ALA A 193 12.22 -17.94 -1.66
C ALA A 193 12.44 -16.79 -0.68
N SER A 194 13.46 -15.99 -0.94
CA SER A 194 13.89 -14.88 -0.08
C SER A 194 13.10 -13.59 -0.25
N LYS A 195 12.12 -13.55 -1.19
CA LYS A 195 11.38 -12.33 -1.52
C LYS A 195 9.98 -12.66 -2.03
N GLY A 196 8.98 -12.56 -1.13
CA GLY A 196 7.58 -12.85 -1.40
C GLY A 196 6.80 -11.74 -2.12
N ASP A 197 7.45 -10.62 -2.47
CA ASP A 197 6.76 -9.47 -3.07
C ASP A 197 5.91 -9.88 -4.29
N TYR A 198 6.51 -10.59 -5.25
CA TYR A 198 5.78 -11.08 -6.43
C TYR A 198 4.82 -12.25 -6.14
N ALA A 199 4.93 -12.91 -4.98
CA ALA A 199 3.94 -13.91 -4.60
C ALA A 199 2.60 -13.24 -4.24
N PHE A 200 2.64 -12.13 -3.50
CA PHE A 200 1.45 -11.31 -3.24
C PHE A 200 0.92 -10.68 -4.53
N ILE A 201 1.77 -10.07 -5.35
CA ILE A 201 1.35 -9.47 -6.63
C ILE A 201 0.64 -10.51 -7.52
N SER A 202 1.22 -11.70 -7.68
CA SER A 202 0.61 -12.78 -8.47
C SER A 202 -0.75 -13.21 -7.89
N HIS A 203 -0.84 -13.41 -6.57
CA HIS A 203 -2.10 -13.72 -5.91
C HIS A 203 -3.15 -12.63 -6.13
N MET A 204 -2.79 -11.36 -5.98
CA MET A 204 -3.69 -10.22 -6.16
C MET A 204 -4.22 -10.15 -7.59
N ILE A 205 -3.37 -10.38 -8.59
CA ILE A 205 -3.78 -10.39 -10.00
C ILE A 205 -4.74 -11.54 -10.29
N GLU A 206 -4.45 -12.74 -9.78
CA GLU A 206 -5.31 -13.91 -10.00
C GLU A 206 -6.64 -13.85 -9.22
N THR A 207 -6.72 -13.02 -8.20
CA THR A 207 -7.98 -12.74 -7.47
C THR A 207 -8.73 -11.50 -7.98
N ALA A 208 -8.14 -10.70 -8.84
CA ALA A 208 -8.85 -9.63 -9.52
C ALA A 208 -9.70 -10.17 -10.68
N LYS A 209 -10.92 -9.67 -10.88
CA LYS A 209 -11.83 -10.10 -11.96
C LYS A 209 -11.16 -10.00 -13.32
N PRO A 210 -11.15 -11.06 -14.15
CA PRO A 210 -10.66 -10.99 -15.51
C PRO A 210 -11.35 -9.85 -16.30
N LYS A 211 -10.60 -9.15 -17.13
CA LYS A 211 -11.06 -8.09 -18.06
C LYS A 211 -11.71 -6.86 -17.39
N SER A 212 -11.72 -6.75 -16.06
CA SER A 212 -12.34 -5.61 -15.38
C SER A 212 -11.69 -5.26 -14.03
N GLY A 213 -11.13 -6.23 -13.31
CA GLY A 213 -10.58 -6.04 -11.97
C GLY A 213 -9.33 -5.17 -11.96
N ARG A 214 -9.12 -4.48 -10.85
CA ARG A 214 -7.98 -3.59 -10.64
C ARG A 214 -7.21 -4.01 -9.41
N VAL A 215 -5.90 -3.84 -9.46
CA VAL A 215 -4.97 -4.10 -8.34
C VAL A 215 -4.18 -2.85 -8.05
N ALA A 216 -4.12 -2.45 -6.79
CA ALA A 216 -3.22 -1.39 -6.33
C ALA A 216 -2.39 -1.91 -5.15
N VAL A 217 -1.07 -1.95 -5.30
CA VAL A 217 -0.18 -2.55 -4.31
C VAL A 217 1.03 -1.69 -4.02
N ILE A 218 1.37 -1.57 -2.74
CA ILE A 218 2.59 -0.90 -2.29
C ILE A 218 3.73 -1.92 -2.31
N VAL A 219 4.87 -1.54 -2.88
CA VAL A 219 6.04 -2.41 -3.02
C VAL A 219 7.33 -1.66 -2.73
N PRO A 220 8.40 -2.34 -2.25
CA PRO A 220 9.73 -1.74 -2.18
C PRO A 220 10.30 -1.54 -3.59
N HIS A 221 11.09 -0.49 -3.80
CA HIS A 221 11.66 -0.14 -5.11
C HIS A 221 12.38 -1.30 -5.81
N GLY A 222 12.97 -2.22 -5.04
CA GLY A 222 13.65 -3.39 -5.60
C GLY A 222 12.76 -4.24 -6.53
N VAL A 223 11.45 -4.29 -6.31
CA VAL A 223 10.49 -4.99 -7.18
C VAL A 223 10.54 -4.46 -8.61
N LEU A 224 10.86 -3.19 -8.79
CA LEU A 224 10.89 -2.53 -10.10
C LEU A 224 12.05 -3.00 -11.00
N PHE A 225 13.17 -3.45 -10.41
CA PHE A 225 14.40 -3.68 -11.19
C PHE A 225 15.18 -4.95 -10.85
N ARG A 226 14.89 -5.65 -9.74
CA ARG A 226 15.60 -6.91 -9.45
C ARG A 226 15.44 -7.90 -10.60
N GLY A 227 16.54 -8.57 -10.95
CA GLY A 227 16.61 -9.57 -12.05
C GLY A 227 16.14 -10.96 -11.62
N GLY A 228 16.57 -11.98 -12.40
CA GLY A 228 16.27 -13.38 -12.11
C GLY A 228 14.78 -13.70 -12.15
N LYS A 229 14.30 -14.47 -11.17
CA LYS A 229 12.89 -14.90 -11.09
C LYS A 229 11.91 -13.73 -11.07
N GLU A 230 12.23 -12.63 -10.35
CA GLU A 230 11.38 -11.44 -10.32
C GLU A 230 11.33 -10.72 -11.67
N GLY A 231 12.47 -10.66 -12.38
CA GLY A 231 12.53 -10.10 -13.73
C GLY A 231 11.65 -10.85 -14.73
N ILE A 232 11.62 -12.19 -14.66
CA ILE A 232 10.77 -13.04 -15.52
C ILE A 232 9.29 -12.71 -15.29
N ILE A 233 8.83 -12.68 -14.03
CA ILE A 233 7.45 -12.40 -13.69
C ILE A 233 7.07 -10.98 -14.13
N ARG A 234 7.93 -9.99 -13.83
CA ARG A 234 7.72 -8.58 -14.22
C ARG A 234 7.59 -8.43 -15.73
N THR A 235 8.45 -9.06 -16.49
CA THR A 235 8.40 -9.06 -17.96
C THR A 235 7.10 -9.65 -18.47
N ALA A 236 6.64 -10.76 -17.91
CA ALA A 236 5.37 -11.39 -18.29
C ALA A 236 4.19 -10.43 -18.03
N LEU A 237 4.11 -9.82 -16.83
CA LEU A 237 3.04 -8.89 -16.46
C LEU A 237 2.97 -7.66 -17.37
N VAL A 238 4.11 -7.13 -17.80
CA VAL A 238 4.17 -6.01 -18.75
C VAL A 238 3.74 -6.47 -20.14
N LYS A 239 4.23 -7.61 -20.63
CA LYS A 239 3.88 -8.17 -21.95
C LYS A 239 2.41 -8.57 -22.05
N GLU A 240 1.80 -9.00 -20.97
CA GLU A 240 0.35 -9.26 -20.88
C GLU A 240 -0.48 -7.97 -20.81
N ASN A 241 0.16 -6.81 -20.85
CA ASN A 241 -0.50 -5.50 -20.78
C ASN A 241 -1.27 -5.25 -19.48
N LEU A 242 -0.88 -5.85 -18.37
CA LEU A 242 -1.58 -5.73 -17.09
C LEU A 242 -1.14 -4.50 -16.29
N LEU A 243 0.13 -4.09 -16.39
CA LEU A 243 0.68 -2.97 -15.65
C LEU A 243 0.19 -1.64 -16.25
N ASP A 244 -0.55 -0.86 -15.45
CA ASP A 244 -1.12 0.42 -15.86
C ASP A 244 -0.27 1.62 -15.43
N ALA A 245 0.26 1.59 -14.19
CA ALA A 245 1.12 2.67 -13.69
C ALA A 245 2.14 2.20 -12.65
N VAL A 246 3.24 2.96 -12.58
CA VAL A 246 4.30 2.89 -11.56
C VAL A 246 4.42 4.27 -10.92
N ILE A 247 4.17 4.38 -9.62
CA ILE A 247 4.16 5.65 -8.89
C ILE A 247 5.18 5.59 -7.77
N GLY A 248 6.27 6.35 -7.88
CA GLY A 248 7.29 6.46 -6.84
C GLY A 248 6.86 7.41 -5.73
N LEU A 249 7.00 6.99 -4.49
CA LEU A 249 6.66 7.78 -3.32
C LEU A 249 7.93 8.29 -2.61
N PRO A 250 7.81 9.34 -1.78
CA PRO A 250 8.91 9.85 -0.98
C PRO A 250 9.52 8.77 -0.08
N ALA A 251 10.82 8.91 0.19
CA ALA A 251 11.48 8.14 1.24
C ALA A 251 10.93 8.53 2.62
N ASN A 252 11.17 7.67 3.61
CA ASN A 252 10.83 7.93 5.01
C ASN A 252 9.35 8.27 5.27
N LEU A 253 8.43 7.61 4.56
CA LEU A 253 6.98 7.69 4.80
C LEU A 253 6.49 6.69 5.85
N PHE A 254 7.22 5.60 6.06
CA PHE A 254 6.83 4.51 6.96
C PHE A 254 7.73 4.48 8.20
N THR A 255 7.15 4.18 9.36
CA THR A 255 7.90 4.01 10.62
C THR A 255 8.85 2.82 10.58
N THR A 256 8.56 1.83 9.73
CA THR A 256 9.33 0.58 9.60
C THR A 256 10.51 0.64 8.65
N THR A 257 10.50 1.59 7.72
CA THR A 257 11.56 1.71 6.71
C THR A 257 11.75 3.15 6.25
N THR A 258 13.00 3.55 6.10
CA THR A 258 13.37 4.81 5.47
C THR A 258 13.50 4.70 3.95
N ILE A 259 13.42 3.46 3.41
CA ILE A 259 13.58 3.21 1.98
C ILE A 259 12.33 3.71 1.24
N PRO A 260 12.49 4.40 0.10
CA PRO A 260 11.34 4.79 -0.72
C PRO A 260 10.59 3.56 -1.23
N VAL A 261 9.29 3.70 -1.38
CA VAL A 261 8.39 2.68 -1.92
C VAL A 261 7.74 3.14 -3.21
N ALA A 262 7.18 2.21 -3.95
CA ALA A 262 6.36 2.51 -5.12
C ALA A 262 4.97 1.89 -5.00
N ILE A 263 4.00 2.48 -5.69
CA ILE A 263 2.70 1.88 -5.93
C ILE A 263 2.69 1.33 -7.34
N LEU A 264 2.32 0.06 -7.49
CA LEU A 264 2.01 -0.55 -8.77
C LEU A 264 0.50 -0.64 -8.94
N ILE A 265 0.02 -0.19 -10.08
CA ILE A 265 -1.37 -0.34 -10.49
C ILE A 265 -1.45 -1.33 -11.64
N PHE A 266 -2.22 -2.41 -11.45
CA PHE A 266 -2.56 -3.33 -12.54
C PHE A 266 -4.05 -3.20 -12.86
N ASP A 267 -4.36 -3.21 -14.15
CA ASP A 267 -5.72 -3.07 -14.67
C ASP A 267 -6.03 -4.21 -15.63
N ARG A 268 -6.82 -5.17 -15.19
CA ARG A 268 -7.21 -6.32 -16.01
C ARG A 268 -8.17 -5.96 -17.15
N SER A 269 -8.75 -4.77 -17.15
CA SER A 269 -9.51 -4.28 -18.30
C SER A 269 -8.65 -4.06 -19.55
N ARG A 270 -7.34 -4.09 -19.42
CA ARG A 270 -6.35 -4.00 -20.50
C ARG A 270 -6.00 -5.35 -21.12
N GLU A 271 -6.49 -6.45 -20.55
CA GLU A 271 -6.39 -7.79 -21.14
C GLU A 271 -7.10 -7.84 -22.49
N LYS A 272 -6.74 -8.82 -23.31
CA LYS A 272 -7.41 -9.08 -24.59
C LYS A 272 -8.92 -9.26 -24.40
N GLY A 273 -9.69 -8.45 -25.09
CA GLY A 273 -11.16 -8.39 -24.97
C GLY A 273 -11.66 -7.59 -23.77
N GLY A 274 -10.81 -6.86 -23.06
CA GLY A 274 -11.19 -5.90 -22.03
C GLY A 274 -11.42 -4.50 -22.61
N ALA A 275 -12.08 -3.64 -21.85
CA ALA A 275 -12.47 -2.29 -22.30
C ALA A 275 -11.26 -1.38 -22.65
N ASN A 276 -10.12 -1.60 -22.02
CA ASN A 276 -8.90 -0.82 -22.19
C ASN A 276 -7.78 -1.60 -22.93
N GLU A 277 -8.09 -2.66 -23.67
CA GLU A 277 -7.12 -3.51 -24.39
C GLU A 277 -6.14 -2.69 -25.26
N LYS A 278 -6.64 -1.61 -25.88
CA LYS A 278 -5.84 -0.75 -26.77
C LYS A 278 -4.84 0.17 -26.04
N ARG A 279 -4.96 0.29 -24.72
CA ARG A 279 -4.03 1.07 -23.92
C ARG A 279 -2.77 0.23 -23.65
N GLN A 280 -1.68 0.53 -24.33
CA GLN A 280 -0.44 -0.24 -24.29
C GLN A 280 0.76 0.55 -23.73
N ASP A 281 0.50 1.66 -23.08
CA ASP A 281 1.48 2.48 -22.38
C ASP A 281 1.41 2.23 -20.87
N VAL A 282 2.50 2.44 -20.17
CA VAL A 282 2.57 2.45 -18.70
C VAL A 282 2.87 3.87 -18.24
N LEU A 283 2.06 4.39 -17.31
CA LEU A 283 2.28 5.71 -16.76
C LEU A 283 3.26 5.65 -15.57
N PHE A 284 4.40 6.31 -15.70
CA PHE A 284 5.34 6.53 -14.61
C PHE A 284 5.09 7.88 -13.97
N ILE A 285 5.04 7.94 -12.64
CA ILE A 285 4.93 9.17 -11.85
C ILE A 285 6.05 9.18 -10.81
N ASP A 286 6.88 10.21 -10.82
CA ASP A 286 7.85 10.45 -9.77
C ASP A 286 7.29 11.45 -8.75
N ALA A 287 6.70 10.93 -7.69
CA ALA A 287 6.22 11.73 -6.56
C ALA A 287 7.23 11.76 -5.40
N SER A 288 8.50 11.43 -5.63
CA SER A 288 9.52 11.35 -4.58
C SER A 288 9.75 12.69 -3.84
N LYS A 289 9.40 13.81 -4.46
CA LYS A 289 9.49 15.16 -3.87
C LYS A 289 8.17 15.68 -3.28
N GLU A 290 7.09 14.90 -3.37
CA GLU A 290 5.75 15.29 -2.90
C GLU A 290 5.57 14.96 -1.42
N PHE A 291 6.18 15.72 -0.53
CA PHE A 291 6.06 15.51 0.92
C PHE A 291 6.28 16.80 1.71
N LYS A 292 5.77 16.81 2.92
CA LYS A 292 6.09 17.78 3.96
C LYS A 292 7.08 17.14 4.93
N PRO A 293 8.27 17.72 5.13
CA PRO A 293 9.21 17.20 6.13
C PRO A 293 8.64 17.31 7.55
N ALA A 294 8.78 16.23 8.34
CA ALA A 294 8.44 16.24 9.76
C ALA A 294 9.57 15.57 10.57
N LYS A 295 9.54 15.72 11.91
CA LYS A 295 10.66 15.29 12.80
C LYS A 295 10.97 13.79 12.71
N ALA A 296 9.95 12.94 12.64
CA ALA A 296 10.11 11.48 12.68
C ALA A 296 10.09 10.86 11.28
N GLN A 297 9.17 11.29 10.43
CA GLN A 297 8.96 10.77 9.09
C GLN A 297 8.33 11.83 8.20
N ASN A 298 8.50 11.70 6.88
CA ASN A 298 7.86 12.58 5.91
C ASN A 298 6.35 12.33 5.86
N GLU A 299 5.59 13.36 5.53
CA GLU A 299 4.13 13.31 5.48
C GLU A 299 3.61 13.65 4.08
N LEU A 300 2.66 12.84 3.59
CA LEU A 300 1.86 13.21 2.42
C LEU A 300 0.73 14.14 2.88
N THR A 301 0.57 15.29 2.23
CA THR A 301 -0.60 16.16 2.43
C THR A 301 -1.72 15.80 1.45
N ASP A 302 -2.93 16.30 1.69
CA ASP A 302 -4.04 16.12 0.76
C ASP A 302 -3.79 16.75 -0.62
N GLU A 303 -2.98 17.79 -0.67
CA GLU A 303 -2.54 18.43 -1.93
C GLU A 303 -1.64 17.50 -2.74
N HIS A 304 -0.66 16.85 -2.08
CA HIS A 304 0.21 15.86 -2.71
C HIS A 304 -0.61 14.69 -3.24
N ILE A 305 -1.53 14.16 -2.43
CA ILE A 305 -2.44 13.07 -2.83
C ILE A 305 -3.26 13.49 -4.05
N THR A 306 -3.84 14.69 -4.03
CA THR A 306 -4.66 15.20 -5.13
C THR A 306 -3.84 15.32 -6.41
N LYS A 307 -2.61 15.85 -6.34
CA LYS A 307 -1.72 15.98 -7.48
C LYS A 307 -1.40 14.62 -8.11
N ILE A 308 -1.04 13.63 -7.29
CA ILE A 308 -0.74 12.26 -7.75
C ILE A 308 -1.97 11.64 -8.40
N VAL A 309 -3.12 11.66 -7.73
CA VAL A 309 -4.39 11.07 -8.20
C VAL A 309 -4.85 11.75 -9.49
N ASP A 310 -4.79 13.07 -9.57
CA ASP A 310 -5.15 13.86 -10.76
C ASP A 310 -4.25 13.52 -11.96
N THR A 311 -2.94 13.41 -11.72
CA THR A 311 -1.97 13.03 -12.77
C THR A 311 -2.27 11.64 -13.29
N TYR A 312 -2.50 10.68 -12.37
CA TYR A 312 -2.85 9.30 -12.71
C TYR A 312 -4.17 9.21 -13.48
N THR A 313 -5.25 9.79 -12.94
CA THR A 313 -6.60 9.68 -13.52
C THR A 313 -6.69 10.33 -14.90
N LYS A 314 -6.07 11.49 -15.06
CA LYS A 314 -6.03 12.23 -16.33
C LYS A 314 -4.92 11.75 -17.27
N ARG A 315 -4.10 10.79 -16.84
CA ARG A 315 -2.91 10.26 -17.54
C ARG A 315 -2.06 11.39 -18.13
N LYS A 316 -1.77 12.40 -17.31
CA LYS A 316 -1.02 13.56 -17.74
C LYS A 316 0.47 13.23 -17.93
N GLU A 317 1.05 13.74 -18.99
CA GLU A 317 2.48 13.84 -19.16
C GLU A 317 2.95 15.21 -18.65
N VAL A 318 3.83 15.21 -17.64
CA VAL A 318 4.34 16.41 -17.01
C VAL A 318 5.85 16.31 -16.94
N LYS A 319 6.55 17.25 -17.55
CA LYS A 319 8.01 17.28 -17.56
C LYS A 319 8.58 17.13 -16.14
N LYS A 320 9.56 16.26 -15.97
CA LYS A 320 10.23 15.93 -14.68
C LYS A 320 9.32 15.33 -13.60
N TYR A 321 8.08 14.95 -13.94
CA TYR A 321 7.13 14.42 -12.96
C TYR A 321 6.41 13.15 -13.44
N SER A 322 5.97 13.10 -14.70
CA SER A 322 5.28 11.92 -15.21
C SER A 322 5.52 11.72 -16.70
N HIS A 323 5.59 10.44 -17.11
CA HIS A 323 5.82 10.00 -18.47
C HIS A 323 4.99 8.76 -18.81
N LYS A 324 4.47 8.71 -20.03
CA LYS A 324 3.77 7.53 -20.58
C LYS A 324 4.75 6.72 -21.43
N ALA A 325 5.36 5.73 -20.82
CA ALA A 325 6.29 4.87 -21.52
C ALA A 325 5.55 3.85 -22.41
N THR A 326 5.94 3.77 -23.66
CA THR A 326 5.43 2.73 -24.57
C THR A 326 6.01 1.36 -24.21
N LEU A 327 5.33 0.27 -24.62
CA LEU A 327 5.86 -1.08 -24.42
C LEU A 327 7.26 -1.24 -25.04
N LYS A 328 7.49 -0.63 -26.21
CA LYS A 328 8.80 -0.65 -26.88
C LYS A 328 9.89 0.02 -26.02
N GLU A 329 9.61 1.18 -25.46
CA GLU A 329 10.53 1.89 -24.56
C GLU A 329 10.86 1.06 -23.30
N ILE A 330 9.86 0.36 -22.74
CA ILE A 330 10.06 -0.53 -21.59
C ILE A 330 10.90 -1.75 -21.98
N GLU A 331 10.70 -2.31 -23.18
CA GLU A 331 11.49 -3.40 -23.72
C GLU A 331 12.94 -2.98 -23.98
N GLU A 332 13.17 -1.80 -24.53
CA GLU A 332 14.52 -1.21 -24.72
C GLU A 332 15.25 -0.98 -23.38
N ASN A 333 14.51 -0.84 -22.28
CA ASN A 333 15.01 -0.79 -20.91
C ASN A 333 15.07 -2.17 -20.21
N ASP A 334 15.03 -3.29 -20.94
CA ASP A 334 15.06 -4.67 -20.39
C ASP A 334 13.95 -4.93 -19.36
N PHE A 335 12.78 -4.36 -19.54
CA PHE A 335 11.66 -4.42 -18.59
C PHE A 335 12.01 -3.96 -17.16
N ASN A 336 13.05 -3.14 -17.05
CA ASN A 336 13.40 -2.47 -15.81
C ASN A 336 12.47 -1.26 -15.62
N LEU A 337 11.69 -1.28 -14.53
CA LEU A 337 10.68 -0.27 -14.23
C LEU A 337 11.21 0.80 -13.27
N ASN A 338 12.52 0.94 -13.09
CA ASN A 338 13.09 1.96 -12.22
C ASN A 338 12.72 3.36 -12.75
N ILE A 339 12.01 4.13 -11.93
CA ILE A 339 11.35 5.37 -12.33
C ILE A 339 12.28 6.39 -12.98
N PRO A 340 13.53 6.63 -12.48
CA PRO A 340 14.46 7.57 -13.13
C PRO A 340 14.85 7.24 -14.57
N ARG A 341 14.57 6.02 -15.06
CA ARG A 341 14.77 5.68 -16.48
C ARG A 341 13.72 6.29 -17.42
N TYR A 342 12.56 6.68 -16.86
CA TYR A 342 11.40 7.20 -17.59
C TYR A 342 11.08 8.63 -17.23
N VAL A 343 11.31 9.01 -15.97
CA VAL A 343 11.11 10.36 -15.47
C VAL A 343 12.44 10.84 -14.90
N ASP A 344 13.11 11.76 -15.61
CA ASP A 344 14.35 12.37 -15.14
C ASP A 344 14.02 13.62 -14.32
N PRO A 345 14.15 13.57 -12.99
CA PRO A 345 13.92 14.71 -12.11
C PRO A 345 15.10 15.68 -12.06
N PHE A 346 16.17 15.44 -12.87
CA PHE A 346 17.38 16.26 -12.85
C PHE A 346 17.06 17.70 -13.24
N GLU A 347 17.43 18.61 -12.38
CA GLU A 347 17.46 20.05 -12.67
C GLU A 347 18.90 20.40 -13.04
N GLU A 348 19.12 20.90 -14.27
CA GLU A 348 20.38 21.54 -14.58
C GLU A 348 20.58 22.69 -13.58
N GLU A 349 21.59 22.56 -12.74
CA GLU A 349 22.02 23.69 -11.91
C GLU A 349 22.37 24.85 -12.85
N ALA A 350 21.89 26.03 -12.53
CA ALA A 350 22.27 27.23 -13.26
C ALA A 350 23.81 27.29 -13.29
N PRO A 351 24.43 27.53 -14.44
CA PRO A 351 25.88 27.60 -14.53
C PRO A 351 26.40 28.59 -13.49
N VAL A 352 27.24 28.09 -12.61
CA VAL A 352 27.84 28.92 -11.55
C VAL A 352 28.69 29.98 -12.21
N ASP A 353 28.36 31.26 -12.04
CA ASP A 353 29.21 32.38 -12.48
C ASP A 353 30.43 32.41 -11.56
N ILE A 354 31.49 31.74 -12.02
CA ILE A 354 32.76 31.63 -11.30
C ILE A 354 33.33 33.03 -10.98
N LYS A 355 33.11 34.04 -11.83
CA LYS A 355 33.59 35.40 -11.59
C LYS A 355 32.82 36.09 -10.46
N ALA A 356 31.50 35.89 -10.40
CA ALA A 356 30.67 36.40 -9.30
C ALA A 356 31.05 35.75 -7.95
N VAL A 357 31.24 34.44 -7.93
CA VAL A 357 31.67 33.71 -6.72
C VAL A 357 33.08 34.13 -6.29
N GLN A 358 34.00 34.31 -7.21
CA GLN A 358 35.35 34.81 -6.89
C GLN A 358 35.33 36.24 -6.33
N ALA A 359 34.48 37.13 -6.85
CA ALA A 359 34.28 38.47 -6.33
C ALA A 359 33.70 38.47 -4.90
N GLU A 360 32.74 37.57 -4.64
CA GLU A 360 32.14 37.40 -3.33
C GLU A 360 33.13 36.86 -2.29
N ILE A 361 33.97 35.89 -2.66
CA ILE A 361 35.05 35.38 -1.82
C ILE A 361 36.06 36.51 -1.49
N ALA A 362 36.47 37.30 -2.49
CA ALA A 362 37.39 38.41 -2.28
C ALA A 362 36.81 39.53 -1.38
N HIS A 363 35.49 39.75 -1.45
CA HIS A 363 34.78 40.67 -0.55
C HIS A 363 34.78 40.17 0.88
N ILE A 364 34.44 38.90 1.10
CA ILE A 364 34.44 38.26 2.43
C ILE A 364 35.83 38.24 3.04
N ASP A 365 36.87 37.94 2.24
CA ASP A 365 38.26 37.99 2.70
C ASP A 365 38.71 39.39 3.13
N THR A 366 38.09 40.45 2.58
CA THR A 366 38.37 41.85 2.97
C THR A 366 37.63 42.26 4.23
N GLU A 367 36.43 41.69 4.48
CA GLU A 367 35.64 41.92 5.71
C GLU A 367 36.20 41.19 6.93
N LEU A 368 36.94 40.10 6.71
CA LEU A 368 37.55 39.29 7.78
C LEU A 368 38.94 39.79 8.24
N LYS A 369 39.49 40.79 7.58
CA LYS A 369 40.75 41.48 7.94
C LYS A 369 40.46 42.78 8.66
#